data_7780ec480a8b567a53739b3f1e579db4
#
_entry.id   7780ec480a8b567a53739b3f1e579db4
#
_cell.length_a   1.000
_cell.length_b   1.000
_cell.length_c   1.000
_cell.angle_alpha   90.00
_cell.angle_beta   90.00
_cell.angle_gamma   90.00
#
_symmetry.space_group_name_H-M   'P 1'
#
loop_
_entity.id
_entity.type
_entity.pdbx_description
1 polymer ?
#
loop_
_entity_poly.entity_id
_entity_poly.type
_entity_poly.pdbx_seq_one_letter_code
_entity_poly.pdbx_strand_id
1 'polypeptide(L)'
;MRQEFFNLEMNTNGQNLYEFTNQTNKWIKDNEFNNGIINISIQHTSASLIIQENADPDVQIDLLNFFNKFVPMDNSLYIHTTEGIDDMPAHIKSALTNNQISLSVKNTELLLGTWQGLYLFEHRIEKQNRLIILHYLGD
;
A
#
# COMPACT_ATOMS: atom_id res chain seq x y z
N MET A 1 -23.63 -14.50 5.64
CA MET A 1 -22.34 -13.95 5.16
C MET A 1 -22.56 -12.53 4.68
N ARG A 2 -21.73 -11.62 5.13
CA ARG A 2 -21.79 -10.19 4.83
C ARG A 2 -20.66 -9.79 3.88
N GLN A 3 -20.91 -8.88 2.96
CA GLN A 3 -19.92 -8.37 2.02
C GLN A 3 -20.04 -6.85 1.95
N GLU A 4 -18.94 -6.15 2.17
CA GLU A 4 -18.90 -4.69 2.16
C GLU A 4 -17.65 -4.18 1.44
N PHE A 5 -17.78 -3.02 0.82
CA PHE A 5 -16.69 -2.33 0.12
C PHE A 5 -16.49 -0.94 0.68
N PHE A 6 -15.24 -0.49 0.72
CA PHE A 6 -14.89 0.87 1.10
C PHE A 6 -13.77 1.40 0.21
N ASN A 7 -13.95 2.61 -0.30
CA ASN A 7 -12.96 3.31 -1.08
C ASN A 7 -12.17 4.24 -0.17
N LEU A 8 -10.92 3.92 0.09
CA LEU A 8 -10.01 4.75 0.86
C LEU A 8 -9.14 5.57 -0.09
N GLU A 9 -9.35 6.89 -0.10
CA GLU A 9 -8.51 7.82 -0.85
C GLU A 9 -7.33 8.26 0.00
N MET A 10 -6.13 8.23 -0.59
CA MET A 10 -4.91 8.70 0.03
C MET A 10 -4.17 9.67 -0.89
N ASN A 11 -3.94 10.87 -0.39
CA ASN A 11 -3.10 11.86 -1.06
C ASN A 11 -1.65 11.64 -0.64
N THR A 12 -0.77 11.45 -1.62
CA THR A 12 0.65 11.28 -1.40
C THR A 12 1.43 12.51 -1.84
N ASN A 13 2.60 12.70 -1.24
CA ASN A 13 3.50 13.81 -1.54
C ASN A 13 4.93 13.29 -1.70
N GLY A 14 5.16 12.55 -2.79
CA GLY A 14 6.45 11.95 -3.10
C GLY A 14 6.61 10.52 -2.63
N GLN A 15 7.76 9.95 -2.95
CA GLN A 15 8.12 8.58 -2.60
C GLN A 15 8.18 8.39 -1.08
N ASN A 16 7.34 7.52 -0.56
CA ASN A 16 7.33 7.16 0.85
C ASN A 16 6.40 5.97 1.08
N LEU A 17 6.41 5.48 2.34
CA LEU A 17 5.43 4.55 2.85
C LEU A 17 4.39 5.35 3.64
N TYR A 18 3.13 5.26 3.22
CA TYR A 18 2.02 5.96 3.84
C TYR A 18 1.14 4.95 4.58
N GLU A 19 1.16 4.98 5.90
CA GLU A 19 0.43 4.01 6.72
C GLU A 19 -1.08 4.26 6.69
N PHE A 20 -1.87 3.20 6.53
CA PHE A 20 -3.34 3.25 6.58
C PHE A 20 -3.96 2.19 7.50
N THR A 21 -3.18 1.67 8.44
CA THR A 21 -3.65 0.67 9.42
C THR A 21 -4.82 1.19 10.24
N ASN A 22 -4.73 2.43 10.74
CA ASN A 22 -5.76 3.01 11.59
C ASN A 22 -7.09 3.24 10.87
N GLN A 23 -7.04 3.68 9.61
CA GLN A 23 -8.24 3.87 8.80
C GLN A 23 -8.93 2.53 8.53
N THR A 24 -8.15 1.48 8.27
CA THR A 24 -8.68 0.13 8.07
C THR A 24 -9.32 -0.42 9.35
N ASN A 25 -8.64 -0.30 10.48
CA ASN A 25 -9.17 -0.72 11.77
C ASN A 25 -10.43 0.04 12.16
N LYS A 26 -10.46 1.34 11.88
CA LYS A 26 -11.65 2.16 12.13
C LYS A 26 -12.84 1.66 11.32
N TRP A 27 -12.66 1.39 10.03
CA TRP A 27 -13.72 0.87 9.18
C TRP A 27 -14.25 -0.48 9.67
N ILE A 28 -13.36 -1.38 10.11
CA ILE A 28 -13.74 -2.68 10.67
C ILE A 28 -14.60 -2.49 11.94
N LYS A 29 -14.18 -1.62 12.83
CA LYS A 29 -14.88 -1.36 14.11
C LYS A 29 -16.22 -0.65 13.91
N ASP A 30 -16.25 0.38 13.06
CA ASP A 30 -17.47 1.14 12.79
C ASP A 30 -18.58 0.29 12.15
N ASN A 31 -18.19 -0.76 11.42
CA ASN A 31 -19.13 -1.70 10.79
C ASN A 31 -19.34 -2.98 11.59
N GLU A 32 -18.69 -3.11 12.74
CA GLU A 32 -18.81 -4.28 13.62
C GLU A 32 -18.52 -5.61 12.90
N PHE A 33 -17.55 -5.61 11.96
CA PHE A 33 -17.14 -6.83 11.26
C PHE A 33 -16.48 -7.79 12.25
N ASN A 34 -17.06 -8.95 12.46
CA ASN A 34 -16.63 -9.85 13.51
C ASN A 34 -15.50 -10.80 13.06
N ASN A 35 -15.80 -11.77 12.21
CA ASN A 35 -14.81 -12.72 11.72
C ASN A 35 -14.89 -12.82 10.19
N GLY A 36 -13.76 -12.80 9.52
CA GLY A 36 -13.76 -12.89 8.07
C GLY A 36 -12.41 -12.57 7.46
N ILE A 37 -12.46 -12.18 6.21
CA ILE A 37 -11.29 -11.81 5.42
C ILE A 37 -11.52 -10.40 4.88
N ILE A 38 -10.48 -9.59 4.96
CA ILE A 38 -10.41 -8.32 4.23
C ILE A 38 -9.42 -8.47 3.08
N ASN A 39 -9.88 -8.16 1.87
CA ASN A 39 -9.03 -8.03 0.70
C ASN A 39 -8.77 -6.56 0.45
N ILE A 40 -7.50 -6.20 0.32
CA ILE A 40 -7.04 -4.82 0.13
C ILE A 40 -6.36 -4.75 -1.21
N SER A 41 -6.83 -3.88 -2.11
CA SER A 41 -6.25 -3.74 -3.44
C SER A 41 -6.04 -2.27 -3.81
N ILE A 42 -5.10 -2.04 -4.72
CA ILE A 42 -4.81 -0.70 -5.24
C ILE A 42 -5.06 -0.67 -6.74
N GLN A 43 -5.75 0.36 -7.23
CA GLN A 43 -6.10 0.50 -8.65
C GLN A 43 -5.10 1.40 -9.38
N HIS A 44 -3.81 1.14 -9.18
CA HIS A 44 -2.71 1.92 -9.77
C HIS A 44 -1.56 1.01 -10.17
N THR A 45 -0.73 1.49 -11.10
CA THR A 45 0.44 0.77 -11.60
C THR A 45 1.76 1.45 -11.24
N SER A 46 1.73 2.54 -10.49
CA SER A 46 2.91 3.30 -10.05
C SER A 46 2.97 3.51 -8.53
N ALA A 47 2.16 2.78 -7.80
CA ALA A 47 2.17 2.64 -6.35
C ALA A 47 1.74 1.21 -6.01
N SER A 48 2.02 0.77 -4.79
CA SER A 48 1.76 -0.61 -4.37
C SER A 48 1.41 -0.69 -2.90
N LEU A 49 1.22 -1.90 -2.39
CA LEU A 49 0.88 -2.17 -1.00
C LEU A 49 1.95 -3.07 -0.39
N ILE A 50 2.31 -2.78 0.87
CA ILE A 50 3.15 -3.67 1.66
C ILE A 50 2.67 -3.72 3.11
N ILE A 51 3.00 -4.83 3.77
CA ILE A 51 2.95 -4.94 5.23
C ILE A 51 4.40 -4.86 5.71
N GLN A 52 4.69 -3.94 6.62
CA GLN A 52 6.05 -3.72 7.08
C GLN A 52 6.05 -3.16 8.50
N GLU A 53 7.21 -3.14 9.12
CA GLU A 53 7.42 -2.61 10.46
C GLU A 53 7.00 -1.14 10.55
N ASN A 54 6.28 -0.79 11.62
CA ASN A 54 5.77 0.55 11.87
C ASN A 54 6.36 1.21 13.12
N ALA A 55 7.39 0.64 13.73
CA ALA A 55 7.99 1.16 14.96
C ALA A 55 9.25 1.99 14.70
N ASP A 56 10.21 1.43 13.95
CA ASP A 56 11.49 2.10 13.65
C ASP A 56 11.42 2.77 12.26
N PRO A 57 11.46 4.12 12.19
CA PRO A 57 11.44 4.83 10.91
C PRO A 57 12.65 4.52 10.01
N ASP A 58 13.75 4.01 10.55
CA ASP A 58 14.93 3.65 9.77
C ASP A 58 14.65 2.50 8.80
N VAL A 59 13.74 1.60 9.14
CA VAL A 59 13.32 0.52 8.23
C VAL A 59 12.73 1.10 6.94
N GLN A 60 11.89 2.12 7.04
CA GLN A 60 11.28 2.78 5.87
C GLN A 60 12.34 3.50 5.03
N ILE A 61 13.28 4.17 5.67
CA ILE A 61 14.39 4.86 5.00
C ILE A 61 15.24 3.87 4.23
N ASP A 62 15.61 2.76 4.84
CA ASP A 62 16.41 1.72 4.20
C ASP A 62 15.69 1.06 3.04
N LEU A 63 14.38 0.81 3.16
CA LEU A 63 13.57 0.28 2.07
C LEU A 63 13.52 1.24 0.87
N LEU A 64 13.27 2.52 1.10
CA LEU A 64 13.28 3.53 0.05
C LEU A 64 14.62 3.60 -0.67
N ASN A 65 15.71 3.63 0.09
CA ASN A 65 17.06 3.67 -0.46
C ASN A 65 17.40 2.41 -1.25
N PHE A 66 17.02 1.24 -0.74
CA PHE A 66 17.22 -0.03 -1.45
C PHE A 66 16.51 -0.03 -2.80
N PHE A 67 15.21 0.30 -2.82
CA PHE A 67 14.44 0.28 -4.07
C PHE A 67 14.92 1.34 -5.07
N ASN A 68 15.30 2.53 -4.61
CA ASN A 68 15.86 3.56 -5.49
C ASN A 68 17.20 3.17 -6.09
N LYS A 69 18.01 2.43 -5.36
CA LYS A 69 19.29 1.89 -5.85
C LYS A 69 19.09 0.70 -6.79
N PHE A 70 18.16 -0.18 -6.45
CA PHE A 70 17.88 -1.41 -7.21
C PHE A 70 17.17 -1.11 -8.53
N VAL A 71 16.29 -0.11 -8.55
CA VAL A 71 15.55 0.34 -9.74
C VAL A 71 15.87 1.82 -9.98
N PRO A 72 16.98 2.13 -10.66
CA PRO A 72 17.45 3.50 -10.79
C PRO A 72 16.61 4.33 -11.76
N MET A 73 16.51 5.62 -11.48
CA MET A 73 15.88 6.63 -12.34
C MET A 73 16.87 7.07 -13.43
N ASP A 74 17.08 6.21 -14.42
CA ASP A 74 18.01 6.41 -15.54
C ASP A 74 17.31 6.06 -16.84
N ASN A 75 16.92 7.09 -17.60
CA ASN A 75 16.21 6.93 -18.88
C ASN A 75 16.97 6.09 -19.92
N SER A 76 18.29 5.98 -19.79
CA SER A 76 19.10 5.16 -20.72
C SER A 76 18.81 3.65 -20.57
N LEU A 77 18.21 3.23 -19.46
CA LEU A 77 17.87 1.84 -19.17
C LEU A 77 16.48 1.43 -19.68
N TYR A 78 15.63 2.39 -20.06
CA TYR A 78 14.21 2.13 -20.34
C TYR A 78 13.78 2.70 -21.68
N ILE A 79 12.64 2.20 -22.18
CA ILE A 79 11.97 2.69 -23.40
C ILE A 79 10.84 3.66 -23.03
N HIS A 80 10.09 3.36 -21.94
CA HIS A 80 9.00 4.18 -21.44
C HIS A 80 9.55 5.36 -20.64
N THR A 81 9.77 6.50 -21.31
CA THR A 81 10.49 7.64 -20.72
C THR A 81 9.77 8.99 -20.84
N THR A 82 8.53 9.02 -21.37
CA THR A 82 7.83 10.28 -21.69
C THR A 82 7.01 10.85 -20.53
N GLU A 83 6.82 10.11 -19.45
CA GLU A 83 5.98 10.50 -18.31
C GLU A 83 6.77 10.84 -17.05
N GLY A 84 8.07 11.13 -17.21
CA GLY A 84 8.99 11.47 -16.13
C GLY A 84 10.03 10.39 -15.89
N ILE A 85 11.16 10.79 -15.32
CA ILE A 85 12.29 9.89 -15.05
C ILE A 85 11.95 8.82 -14.00
N ASP A 86 10.99 9.08 -13.16
CA ASP A 86 10.53 8.21 -12.08
C ASP A 86 9.42 7.23 -12.49
N ASP A 87 8.80 7.40 -13.67
CA ASP A 87 7.59 6.64 -14.01
C ASP A 87 7.88 5.18 -14.31
N MET A 88 8.82 4.86 -15.21
CA MET A 88 9.15 3.45 -15.46
C MET A 88 9.74 2.75 -14.23
N PRO A 89 10.65 3.36 -13.46
CA PRO A 89 11.03 2.82 -12.16
C PRO A 89 9.85 2.57 -11.21
N ALA A 90 8.87 3.46 -11.19
CA ALA A 90 7.66 3.27 -10.37
C ALA A 90 6.87 2.04 -10.79
N HIS A 91 6.70 1.81 -12.10
CA HIS A 91 6.04 0.60 -12.62
C HIS A 91 6.79 -0.68 -12.22
N ILE A 92 8.11 -0.68 -12.28
CA ILE A 92 8.94 -1.83 -11.90
C ILE A 92 8.80 -2.10 -10.39
N LYS A 93 8.92 -1.09 -9.55
CA LYS A 93 8.75 -1.22 -8.09
C LYS A 93 7.36 -1.76 -7.75
N SER A 94 6.33 -1.27 -8.43
CA SER A 94 4.96 -1.74 -8.28
C SER A 94 4.82 -3.23 -8.64
N ALA A 95 5.48 -3.66 -9.71
CA ALA A 95 5.48 -5.06 -10.15
C ALA A 95 6.25 -5.99 -9.21
N LEU A 96 7.23 -5.48 -8.48
CA LEU A 96 8.06 -6.24 -7.53
C LEU A 96 7.41 -6.37 -6.13
N THR A 97 6.45 -5.54 -5.82
CA THR A 97 5.75 -5.53 -4.53
C THR A 97 4.31 -6.00 -4.70
N ASN A 98 3.40 -5.65 -3.80
CA ASN A 98 2.04 -6.18 -3.86
C ASN A 98 1.07 -5.13 -4.39
N ASN A 99 0.15 -5.53 -5.25
CA ASN A 99 -1.02 -4.72 -5.60
C ASN A 99 -2.28 -5.15 -4.84
N GLN A 100 -2.19 -6.26 -4.13
CA GLN A 100 -3.27 -6.84 -3.35
C GLN A 100 -2.71 -7.55 -2.12
N ILE A 101 -3.40 -7.40 -0.99
CA ILE A 101 -3.09 -8.04 0.29
C ILE A 101 -4.40 -8.59 0.85
N SER A 102 -4.37 -9.82 1.35
CA SER A 102 -5.48 -10.39 2.11
C SER A 102 -5.08 -10.61 3.55
N LEU A 103 -5.96 -10.23 4.48
CA LEU A 103 -5.76 -10.38 5.91
C LEU A 103 -7.00 -10.97 6.56
N SER A 104 -6.79 -11.71 7.63
CA SER A 104 -7.90 -12.18 8.47
C SER A 104 -8.36 -11.08 9.42
N VAL A 105 -9.67 -11.04 9.65
CA VAL A 105 -10.31 -10.28 10.72
C VAL A 105 -10.85 -11.28 11.72
N LYS A 106 -10.59 -11.08 12.99
CA LYS A 106 -11.08 -11.93 14.08
C LYS A 106 -11.46 -11.07 15.27
N ASN A 107 -12.68 -11.26 15.76
CA ASN A 107 -13.22 -10.50 16.90
C ASN A 107 -13.09 -8.97 16.68
N THR A 108 -13.43 -8.52 15.47
CA THR A 108 -13.41 -7.10 15.08
C THR A 108 -12.00 -6.47 15.08
N GLU A 109 -10.97 -7.29 14.86
CA GLU A 109 -9.58 -6.85 14.78
C GLU A 109 -8.86 -7.49 13.59
N LEU A 110 -8.02 -6.70 12.92
CA LEU A 110 -7.07 -7.22 11.94
C LEU A 110 -6.05 -8.11 12.65
N LEU A 111 -5.80 -9.28 12.08
CA LEU A 111 -4.72 -10.15 12.57
C LEU A 111 -3.39 -9.68 11.99
N LEU A 112 -2.80 -8.71 12.64
CA LEU A 112 -1.45 -8.20 12.37
C LEU A 112 -0.55 -8.47 13.58
N GLY A 113 0.73 -8.71 13.32
CA GLY A 113 1.74 -8.72 14.37
C GLY A 113 1.89 -7.35 15.02
N THR A 114 2.50 -7.30 16.20
CA THR A 114 2.68 -6.07 16.99
C THR A 114 3.38 -4.96 16.21
N TRP A 115 4.32 -5.33 15.36
CA TRP A 115 5.15 -4.39 14.60
C TRP A 115 4.71 -4.22 13.14
N GLN A 116 3.64 -4.90 12.71
CA GLN A 116 3.16 -4.83 11.34
C GLN A 116 2.18 -3.67 11.14
N GLY A 117 2.40 -2.89 10.10
CA GLY A 117 1.47 -1.89 9.61
C GLY A 117 1.16 -2.10 8.14
N LEU A 118 -0.01 -1.63 7.72
CA LEU A 118 -0.43 -1.57 6.33
C LEU A 118 0.05 -0.27 5.70
N TYR A 119 0.75 -0.36 4.57
CA TYR A 119 1.31 0.81 3.89
C TYR A 119 0.94 0.85 2.42
N LEU A 120 0.59 2.06 1.95
CA LEU A 120 0.69 2.44 0.56
C LEU A 120 2.15 2.79 0.27
N PHE A 121 2.77 2.10 -0.68
CA PHE A 121 4.13 2.36 -1.12
C PHE A 121 4.08 3.23 -2.38
N GLU A 122 4.28 4.55 -2.21
CA GLU A 122 4.28 5.50 -3.32
C GLU A 122 5.62 5.51 -4.02
N HIS A 123 5.62 5.31 -5.34
CA HIS A 123 6.84 5.25 -6.13
C HIS A 123 7.07 6.48 -7.02
N ARG A 124 6.09 7.41 -7.09
CA ARG A 124 6.23 8.67 -7.83
C ARG A 124 6.76 9.78 -6.94
N ILE A 125 7.51 10.72 -7.55
CA ILE A 125 8.08 11.86 -6.84
C ILE A 125 7.04 12.96 -6.61
N GLU A 126 6.16 13.20 -7.58
CA GLU A 126 5.12 14.23 -7.50
C GLU A 126 3.91 13.76 -6.69
N LYS A 127 3.11 14.74 -6.27
CA LYS A 127 1.85 14.47 -5.55
C LYS A 127 0.90 13.62 -6.39
N GLN A 128 0.29 12.63 -5.74
CA GLN A 128 -0.68 11.74 -6.35
C GLN A 128 -1.92 11.63 -5.46
N ASN A 129 -3.05 11.31 -6.08
CA ASN A 129 -4.25 10.87 -5.38
C ASN A 129 -4.43 9.37 -5.66
N ARG A 130 -4.31 8.55 -4.61
CA ARG A 130 -4.37 7.09 -4.72
C ARG A 130 -5.66 6.55 -4.13
N LEU A 131 -6.16 5.48 -4.75
CA LEU A 131 -7.38 4.80 -4.32
C LEU A 131 -7.05 3.38 -3.88
N ILE A 132 -7.37 3.07 -2.62
CA ILE A 132 -7.28 1.73 -2.04
C ILE A 132 -8.71 1.22 -1.86
N ILE A 133 -8.97 0.01 -2.31
CA ILE A 133 -10.25 -0.66 -2.12
C ILE A 133 -10.11 -1.64 -0.97
N LEU A 134 -10.93 -1.47 0.06
CA LEU A 134 -11.10 -2.43 1.13
C LEU A 134 -12.36 -3.24 0.86
N HIS A 135 -12.23 -4.56 0.82
CA HIS A 135 -13.34 -5.47 0.56
C HIS A 135 -13.40 -6.52 1.67
N TYR A 136 -14.44 -6.46 2.48
CA TYR A 136 -14.68 -7.40 3.58
C TYR A 136 -15.65 -8.50 3.16
N LEU A 137 -15.36 -9.71 3.59
CA LEU A 137 -16.21 -10.88 3.45
C LEU A 137 -16.19 -11.69 4.75
N GLY A 138 -17.32 -11.79 5.41
CA GLY A 138 -17.40 -12.49 6.70
C GLY A 138 -18.73 -12.33 7.42
N ASP A 139 -18.70 -12.28 8.74
CA ASP A 139 -19.86 -12.10 9.62
C ASP A 139 -20.04 -10.64 10.03
#